data_af7fd628e6991dbbc1ed081cbfd4cc36
#
_entry.id   af7fd628e6991dbbc1ed081cbfd4cc36
#
_cell.length_a   1.000
_cell.length_b   1.000
_cell.length_c   1.000
_cell.angle_alpha   90.00
_cell.angle_beta   90.00
_cell.angle_gamma   90.00
#
_symmetry.space_group_name_H-M   'P 1'
#
loop_
_entity.id
_entity.type
_entity.pdbx_description
1 polymer ?
#
loop_
_entity_poly.entity_id
_entity_poly.type
_entity_poly.pdbx_seq_one_letter_code
_entity_poly.pdbx_strand_id
1 'polypeptide(L)'
;RDRLRSRGLGDVYKRQGIKNPVDSMPGIYQYSLDTFEEELRRVADAGISAVLLFGIPAHKDEVGSSAYDDQGIMQKAVRRIKELYPDMIVIADICLCEYTSHGHCGIIHDGKILNDETLPYLGKMAVSLAKAGADMVAPSDMMDGHTAYIRKALDDNGLTDVLIMGYSAKFASGYYAPFRDAAHSAPQFGDRRTYQICLLYTSPSPRD
;
A
#
# COMPACT_ATOMS: atom_id res chain seq x y z
N ARG A 1 22.17 4.84 -20.35
CA ARG A 1 21.57 3.64 -19.69
C ARG A 1 21.13 4.06 -18.30
N ASP A 2 20.05 4.82 -18.26
CA ASP A 2 19.50 5.31 -17.02
C ASP A 2 18.76 4.19 -16.33
N ARG A 3 19.21 3.88 -15.12
CA ARG A 3 18.50 2.94 -14.24
C ARG A 3 17.19 3.60 -13.85
N LEU A 4 16.08 3.00 -14.27
CA LEU A 4 14.76 3.25 -13.72
C LEU A 4 14.84 3.06 -12.20
N ARG A 5 15.02 4.14 -11.47
CA ARG A 5 14.80 4.16 -10.03
C ARG A 5 13.32 4.39 -9.83
N SER A 6 12.58 3.33 -9.60
CA SER A 6 11.26 3.44 -9.02
C SER A 6 11.43 4.05 -7.63
N ARG A 7 11.24 5.36 -7.51
CA ARG A 7 11.11 6.00 -6.22
C ARG A 7 9.67 5.79 -5.79
N GLY A 8 9.44 4.98 -4.78
CA GLY A 8 8.20 5.02 -4.05
C GLY A 8 8.00 6.45 -3.57
N LEU A 9 6.92 7.10 -3.95
CA LEU A 9 6.50 8.33 -3.30
C LEU A 9 6.15 7.94 -1.87
N GLY A 10 6.84 8.55 -0.93
CA GLY A 10 6.69 8.27 0.48
C GLY A 10 5.26 8.50 0.97
N ASP A 11 5.01 7.96 2.11
CA ASP A 11 3.76 7.97 2.83
C ASP A 11 3.11 9.35 2.91
N VAL A 12 1.82 9.44 2.56
CA VAL A 12 1.08 10.70 2.56
C VAL A 12 0.31 10.86 3.87
N TYR A 13 0.62 11.93 4.60
CA TYR A 13 -0.01 12.27 5.88
C TYR A 13 -1.24 13.16 5.73
N LYS A 14 -2.21 13.02 6.63
CA LYS A 14 -3.39 13.89 6.71
C LYS A 14 -3.10 15.30 7.25
N ARG A 15 -1.95 15.53 7.91
CA ARG A 15 -1.53 16.85 8.43
C ARG A 15 -0.87 17.67 7.32
N GLN A 16 -0.92 19.01 7.41
CA GLN A 16 -0.30 19.92 6.46
C GLN A 16 1.17 20.22 6.82
N GLY A 17 1.97 20.60 5.81
CA GLY A 17 3.35 21.05 5.99
C GLY A 17 4.36 19.98 6.35
N ILE A 18 4.06 18.69 6.14
CA ILE A 18 4.93 17.58 6.53
C ILE A 18 5.84 17.17 5.37
N LYS A 19 7.16 17.18 5.65
CA LYS A 19 8.20 16.54 4.86
C LYS A 19 9.20 15.92 5.84
N ASN A 20 8.84 14.77 6.39
CA ASN A 20 9.66 14.08 7.39
C ASN A 20 10.63 13.11 6.72
N PRO A 21 11.94 13.17 7.01
CA PRO A 21 12.87 12.16 6.55
C PRO A 21 12.56 10.81 7.19
N VAL A 22 12.78 9.73 6.44
CA VAL A 22 12.75 8.36 6.97
C VAL A 22 14.17 8.00 7.38
N ASP A 23 14.44 7.91 8.68
CA ASP A 23 15.80 7.73 9.22
C ASP A 23 16.49 6.47 8.68
N SER A 24 15.74 5.39 8.54
CA SER A 24 16.22 4.12 8.00
C SER A 24 16.40 4.10 6.47
N MET A 25 15.95 5.16 5.75
CA MET A 25 15.99 5.24 4.28
C MET A 25 16.49 6.63 3.82
N PRO A 26 17.81 6.91 3.85
CA PRO A 26 18.35 8.22 3.51
C PRO A 26 17.88 8.73 2.14
N GLY A 27 17.36 9.96 2.11
CA GLY A 27 16.84 10.62 0.91
C GLY A 27 15.38 10.26 0.57
N ILE A 28 14.71 9.46 1.41
CA ILE A 28 13.28 9.18 1.34
C ILE A 28 12.56 9.97 2.43
N TYR A 29 11.38 10.48 2.09
CA TYR A 29 10.59 11.33 2.96
C TYR A 29 9.15 10.88 2.97
N GLN A 30 8.48 11.17 4.08
CA GLN A 30 7.02 11.12 4.21
C GLN A 30 6.48 12.53 3.94
N TYR A 31 5.41 12.62 3.15
CA TYR A 31 4.84 13.90 2.72
C TYR A 31 3.40 14.05 3.16
N SER A 32 2.97 15.29 3.42
CA SER A 32 1.56 15.64 3.43
C SER A 32 1.06 16.00 2.02
N LEU A 33 -0.25 16.05 1.81
CA LEU A 33 -0.84 16.33 0.49
C LEU A 33 -0.38 17.66 -0.14
N ASP A 34 -0.08 18.64 0.67
CA ASP A 34 0.40 19.95 0.22
C ASP A 34 1.90 19.96 -0.13
N THR A 35 2.71 19.14 0.55
CA THR A 35 4.16 19.07 0.32
C THR A 35 4.53 18.03 -0.73
N PHE A 36 3.69 17.05 -0.98
CA PHE A 36 3.98 15.98 -1.93
C PHE A 36 3.94 16.44 -3.40
N GLU A 37 3.25 17.53 -3.71
CA GLU A 37 3.16 18.08 -5.07
C GLU A 37 4.52 18.50 -5.64
N GLU A 38 5.41 19.02 -4.79
CA GLU A 38 6.77 19.35 -5.20
C GLU A 38 7.56 18.11 -5.61
N GLU A 39 7.46 17.02 -4.83
CA GLU A 39 8.13 15.76 -5.16
C GLU A 39 7.50 15.13 -6.41
N LEU A 40 6.18 15.17 -6.55
CA LEU A 40 5.48 14.68 -7.72
C LEU A 40 5.94 15.40 -9.00
N ARG A 41 6.15 16.72 -8.95
CA ARG A 41 6.70 17.48 -10.06
C ARG A 41 8.12 17.00 -10.41
N ARG A 42 8.98 16.80 -9.40
CA ARG A 42 10.34 16.28 -9.63
C ARG A 42 10.34 14.88 -10.26
N VAL A 43 9.40 14.05 -9.88
CA VAL A 43 9.18 12.72 -10.45
C VAL A 43 8.76 12.83 -11.93
N ALA A 44 7.81 13.70 -12.23
CA ALA A 44 7.34 13.95 -13.61
C ALA A 44 8.45 14.56 -14.48
N ASP A 45 9.19 15.55 -13.97
CA ASP A 45 10.31 16.19 -14.68
C ASP A 45 11.46 15.20 -14.96
N ALA A 46 11.60 14.17 -14.14
CA ALA A 46 12.55 13.07 -14.36
C ALA A 46 12.06 12.03 -15.40
N GLY A 47 10.88 12.24 -16.01
CA GLY A 47 10.31 11.33 -17.02
C GLY A 47 9.73 10.05 -16.43
N ILE A 48 9.45 9.99 -15.12
CA ILE A 48 8.81 8.84 -14.48
C ILE A 48 7.30 8.93 -14.74
N SER A 49 6.74 7.91 -15.36
CA SER A 49 5.33 7.86 -15.77
C SER A 49 4.42 7.07 -14.83
N ALA A 50 4.96 6.42 -13.80
CA ALA A 50 4.18 5.63 -12.87
C ALA A 50 4.67 5.81 -11.43
N VAL A 51 3.74 5.86 -10.47
CA VAL A 51 4.03 6.00 -9.04
C VAL A 51 3.27 4.95 -8.24
N LEU A 52 3.90 4.38 -7.22
CA LEU A 52 3.27 3.50 -6.24
C LEU A 52 3.11 4.27 -4.94
N LEU A 53 1.89 4.30 -4.42
CA LEU A 53 1.51 5.06 -3.23
C LEU A 53 1.25 4.17 -2.03
N PHE A 54 1.68 4.65 -0.88
CA PHE A 54 1.35 4.12 0.45
C PHE A 54 0.75 5.25 1.29
N GLY A 55 -0.16 4.95 2.20
CA GLY A 55 -0.83 5.99 2.98
C GLY A 55 -0.72 5.78 4.48
N ILE A 56 -0.37 6.85 5.21
CA ILE A 56 -0.39 6.83 6.67
C ILE A 56 -1.59 7.64 7.14
N PRO A 57 -2.63 6.99 7.68
CA PRO A 57 -3.82 7.68 8.16
C PRO A 57 -3.54 8.41 9.48
N ALA A 58 -4.36 9.43 9.79
CA ALA A 58 -4.29 10.13 11.07
C ALA A 58 -4.81 9.28 12.25
N HIS A 59 -5.71 8.36 11.96
CA HIS A 59 -6.28 7.43 12.93
C HIS A 59 -6.19 6.01 12.42
N LYS A 60 -5.85 5.12 13.30
CA LYS A 60 -5.83 3.67 13.08
C LYS A 60 -6.81 3.02 14.03
N ASP A 61 -7.53 2.02 13.54
CA ASP A 61 -8.46 1.21 14.33
C ASP A 61 -8.25 -0.28 14.07
N GLU A 62 -9.02 -1.13 14.72
CA GLU A 62 -8.83 -2.58 14.63
C GLU A 62 -9.12 -3.16 13.24
N VAL A 63 -9.95 -2.49 12.45
CA VAL A 63 -10.38 -2.94 11.11
C VAL A 63 -9.80 -2.10 9.97
N GLY A 64 -8.95 -1.11 10.29
CA GLY A 64 -8.34 -0.25 9.29
C GLY A 64 -9.34 0.57 8.49
N SER A 65 -10.39 1.11 9.14
CA SER A 65 -11.54 1.73 8.46
C SER A 65 -11.16 2.89 7.55
N SER A 66 -10.09 3.62 7.86
CA SER A 66 -9.58 4.72 7.03
C SER A 66 -8.96 4.27 5.70
N ALA A 67 -8.70 2.97 5.50
CA ALA A 67 -8.19 2.42 4.25
C ALA A 67 -9.19 2.49 3.09
N TYR A 68 -10.47 2.37 3.41
CA TYR A 68 -11.57 2.35 2.44
C TYR A 68 -12.55 3.54 2.59
N ASP A 69 -12.15 4.57 3.33
CA ASP A 69 -12.87 5.83 3.40
C ASP A 69 -12.65 6.63 2.11
N ASP A 70 -13.73 7.03 1.42
CA ASP A 70 -13.66 7.85 0.20
C ASP A 70 -12.98 9.21 0.42
N GLN A 71 -12.93 9.69 1.67
CA GLN A 71 -12.20 10.88 2.11
C GLN A 71 -10.84 10.51 2.76
N GLY A 72 -10.39 9.29 2.60
CA GLY A 72 -9.12 8.80 3.08
C GLY A 72 -7.93 9.52 2.44
N ILE A 73 -6.77 9.42 3.08
CA ILE A 73 -5.57 10.11 2.63
C ILE A 73 -5.11 9.61 1.26
N MET A 74 -5.18 8.29 1.02
CA MET A 74 -4.80 7.69 -0.25
C MET A 74 -5.74 8.09 -1.37
N GLN A 75 -7.05 8.06 -1.13
CA GLN A 75 -8.07 8.47 -2.11
C GLN A 75 -7.89 9.94 -2.52
N LYS A 76 -7.55 10.81 -1.57
CA LYS A 76 -7.22 12.22 -1.85
C LYS A 76 -5.93 12.35 -2.66
N ALA A 77 -4.89 11.60 -2.32
CA ALA A 77 -3.62 11.61 -3.05
C ALA A 77 -3.81 11.15 -4.50
N VAL A 78 -4.53 10.05 -4.71
CA VAL A 78 -4.84 9.53 -6.05
C VAL A 78 -5.57 10.59 -6.88
N ARG A 79 -6.66 11.19 -6.36
CA ARG A 79 -7.39 12.25 -7.05
C ARG A 79 -6.48 13.42 -7.40
N ARG A 80 -5.66 13.85 -6.45
CA ARG A 80 -4.76 14.99 -6.66
C ARG A 80 -3.71 14.73 -7.72
N ILE A 81 -3.15 13.52 -7.79
CA ILE A 81 -2.22 13.15 -8.87
C ILE A 81 -2.93 13.20 -10.22
N LYS A 82 -4.11 12.61 -10.33
CA LYS A 82 -4.88 12.59 -11.58
C LYS A 82 -5.33 13.97 -12.02
N GLU A 83 -5.56 14.91 -11.10
CA GLU A 83 -5.82 16.33 -11.41
C GLU A 83 -4.57 17.02 -11.99
N LEU A 84 -3.39 16.79 -11.40
CA LEU A 84 -2.15 17.47 -11.80
C LEU A 84 -1.48 16.80 -13.01
N TYR A 85 -1.55 15.48 -13.09
CA TYR A 85 -0.87 14.65 -14.09
C TYR A 85 -1.82 13.53 -14.56
N PRO A 86 -2.80 13.83 -15.45
CA PRO A 86 -3.80 12.85 -15.88
C PRO A 86 -3.22 11.57 -16.48
N ASP A 87 -2.07 11.69 -17.18
CA ASP A 87 -1.40 10.58 -17.86
C ASP A 87 -0.48 9.77 -16.93
N MET A 88 -0.25 10.21 -15.70
CA MET A 88 0.56 9.45 -14.75
C MET A 88 -0.18 8.22 -14.25
N ILE A 89 0.45 7.07 -14.39
CA ILE A 89 -0.09 5.81 -13.87
C ILE A 89 0.02 5.81 -12.35
N VAL A 90 -1.12 5.71 -11.69
CA VAL A 90 -1.21 5.66 -10.23
C VAL A 90 -1.47 4.23 -9.77
N ILE A 91 -0.50 3.67 -9.07
CA ILE A 91 -0.57 2.35 -8.45
C ILE A 91 -0.83 2.56 -6.95
N ALA A 92 -1.87 1.95 -6.43
CA ALA A 92 -2.22 2.06 -5.01
C ALA A 92 -1.96 0.74 -4.29
N ASP A 93 -1.18 0.78 -3.22
CA ASP A 93 -0.98 -0.39 -2.36
C ASP A 93 -2.29 -0.80 -1.68
N ILE A 94 -2.52 -2.09 -1.59
CA ILE A 94 -3.67 -2.69 -0.89
C ILE A 94 -3.15 -3.54 0.25
N CYS A 95 -3.13 -2.95 1.44
CA CYS A 95 -2.82 -3.62 2.68
C CYS A 95 -3.46 -2.88 3.86
N LEU A 96 -3.83 -3.58 4.90
CA LEU A 96 -4.41 -2.96 6.09
C LEU A 96 -3.36 -2.55 7.13
N CYS A 97 -2.10 -2.97 7.02
CA CYS A 97 -1.10 -2.78 8.09
C CYS A 97 -0.77 -1.32 8.40
N GLU A 98 -0.89 -0.41 7.44
CA GLU A 98 -0.74 1.02 7.64
C GLU A 98 -1.93 1.63 8.40
N TYR A 99 -3.09 0.99 8.36
CA TYR A 99 -4.39 1.50 8.82
C TYR A 99 -4.88 0.84 10.11
N THR A 100 -4.39 -0.37 10.41
CA THR A 100 -4.75 -1.08 11.64
C THR A 100 -3.94 -0.62 12.85
N SER A 101 -4.60 -0.51 14.01
CA SER A 101 -3.95 -0.14 15.28
C SER A 101 -2.91 -1.16 15.73
N HIS A 102 -3.07 -2.42 15.35
CA HIS A 102 -2.15 -3.51 15.67
C HIS A 102 -1.04 -3.75 14.62
N GLY A 103 -1.07 -3.06 13.46
CA GLY A 103 -0.03 -3.15 12.44
C GLY A 103 0.04 -4.45 11.65
N HIS A 104 -0.91 -5.37 11.80
CA HIS A 104 -1.02 -6.56 10.96
C HIS A 104 -1.83 -6.30 9.68
N CYS A 105 -1.61 -7.14 8.65
CA CYS A 105 -2.19 -6.97 7.32
C CYS A 105 -3.65 -7.45 7.21
N GLY A 106 -4.24 -7.98 8.28
CA GLY A 106 -5.59 -8.54 8.25
C GLY A 106 -6.34 -8.37 9.57
N ILE A 107 -7.59 -8.78 9.56
CA ILE A 107 -8.49 -8.76 10.73
C ILE A 107 -8.01 -9.79 11.74
N ILE A 108 -8.05 -9.43 13.02
CA ILE A 108 -7.59 -10.26 14.12
C ILE A 108 -8.75 -10.68 15.00
N HIS A 109 -8.80 -11.97 15.35
CA HIS A 109 -9.64 -12.50 16.40
C HIS A 109 -8.85 -13.51 17.24
N ASP A 110 -8.92 -13.39 18.56
CA ASP A 110 -8.16 -14.22 19.51
C ASP A 110 -6.67 -14.39 19.18
N GLY A 111 -6.04 -13.27 18.76
CA GLY A 111 -4.60 -13.21 18.42
C GLY A 111 -4.25 -13.89 17.09
N LYS A 112 -5.24 -14.32 16.29
CA LYS A 112 -5.04 -14.92 14.97
C LYS A 112 -5.54 -14.01 13.87
N ILE A 113 -4.82 -13.98 12.76
CA ILE A 113 -5.25 -13.28 11.55
C ILE A 113 -6.24 -14.18 10.81
N LEU A 114 -7.39 -13.62 10.47
CA LEU A 114 -8.48 -14.31 9.79
C LEU A 114 -8.45 -13.96 8.30
N ASN A 115 -7.94 -14.89 7.49
CA ASN A 115 -7.76 -14.72 6.05
C ASN A 115 -9.07 -14.29 5.35
N ASP A 116 -10.08 -15.13 5.42
CA ASP A 116 -11.32 -14.94 4.66
C ASP A 116 -12.12 -13.73 5.13
N GLU A 117 -12.05 -13.40 6.42
CA GLU A 117 -12.68 -12.20 6.97
C GLU A 117 -11.95 -10.91 6.57
N THR A 118 -10.68 -11.01 6.19
CA THR A 118 -9.89 -9.89 5.70
C THR A 118 -10.24 -9.51 4.26
N LEU A 119 -10.54 -10.48 3.40
CA LEU A 119 -10.76 -10.28 1.97
C LEU A 119 -11.82 -9.20 1.65
N PRO A 120 -12.97 -9.12 2.34
CA PRO A 120 -13.95 -8.06 2.11
C PRO A 120 -13.40 -6.64 2.34
N TYR A 121 -12.50 -6.45 3.29
CA TYR A 121 -11.89 -5.15 3.56
C TYR A 121 -10.90 -4.76 2.47
N LEU A 122 -10.10 -5.71 1.97
CA LEU A 122 -9.20 -5.50 0.83
C LEU A 122 -10.00 -5.16 -0.44
N GLY A 123 -11.12 -5.84 -0.67
CA GLY A 123 -12.02 -5.53 -1.78
C GLY A 123 -12.61 -4.11 -1.68
N LYS A 124 -13.08 -3.69 -0.49
CA LYS A 124 -13.56 -2.32 -0.26
C LYS A 124 -12.48 -1.28 -0.52
N MET A 125 -11.25 -1.51 -0.03
CA MET A 125 -10.11 -0.62 -0.23
C MET A 125 -9.79 -0.49 -1.71
N ALA A 126 -9.69 -1.59 -2.44
CA ALA A 126 -9.43 -1.60 -3.88
C ALA A 126 -10.48 -0.82 -4.67
N VAL A 127 -11.76 -1.05 -4.40
CA VAL A 127 -12.88 -0.33 -5.04
C VAL A 127 -12.84 1.16 -4.73
N SER A 128 -12.59 1.55 -3.48
CA SER A 128 -12.52 2.97 -3.07
C SER A 128 -11.37 3.69 -3.80
N LEU A 129 -10.19 3.07 -3.86
CA LEU A 129 -9.01 3.64 -4.54
C LEU A 129 -9.20 3.70 -6.07
N ALA A 130 -9.79 2.68 -6.68
CA ALA A 130 -10.11 2.67 -8.10
C ALA A 130 -11.13 3.76 -8.46
N LYS A 131 -12.18 3.95 -7.63
CA LYS A 131 -13.14 5.08 -7.77
C LYS A 131 -12.47 6.44 -7.61
N ALA A 132 -11.41 6.53 -6.84
CA ALA A 132 -10.61 7.75 -6.72
C ALA A 132 -9.73 8.03 -7.95
N GLY A 133 -9.56 7.06 -8.85
CA GLY A 133 -8.83 7.19 -10.11
C GLY A 133 -7.50 6.40 -10.16
N ALA A 134 -7.26 5.45 -9.26
CA ALA A 134 -6.11 4.56 -9.37
C ALA A 134 -6.23 3.68 -10.64
N ASP A 135 -5.17 3.63 -11.44
CA ASP A 135 -5.11 2.81 -12.65
C ASP A 135 -4.81 1.34 -12.32
N MET A 136 -4.16 1.14 -11.19
CA MET A 136 -3.74 -0.18 -10.74
C MET A 136 -3.80 -0.29 -9.21
N VAL A 137 -4.20 -1.45 -8.71
CA VAL A 137 -4.13 -1.79 -7.28
C VAL A 137 -3.10 -2.90 -7.07
N ALA A 138 -2.34 -2.79 -5.98
CA ALA A 138 -1.20 -3.67 -5.70
C ALA A 138 -1.35 -4.37 -4.35
N PRO A 139 -2.06 -5.53 -4.28
CA PRO A 139 -2.25 -6.24 -3.02
C PRO A 139 -0.93 -6.80 -2.49
N SER A 140 -0.50 -6.28 -1.34
CA SER A 140 0.75 -6.63 -0.65
C SER A 140 0.52 -7.33 0.69
N ASP A 141 -0.72 -7.64 1.03
CA ASP A 141 -1.16 -8.17 2.31
C ASP A 141 -0.81 -9.65 2.54
N MET A 142 -0.71 -10.44 1.47
CA MET A 142 -0.43 -11.88 1.43
C MET A 142 -1.57 -12.79 1.94
N MET A 143 -2.83 -12.31 1.91
CA MET A 143 -3.98 -13.18 2.18
C MET A 143 -4.24 -14.11 0.99
N ASP A 144 -4.55 -15.36 1.28
CA ASP A 144 -4.89 -16.34 0.24
C ASP A 144 -6.18 -15.92 -0.49
N GLY A 145 -6.15 -15.97 -1.81
CA GLY A 145 -7.30 -15.64 -2.65
C GLY A 145 -7.56 -14.14 -2.84
N HIS A 146 -6.74 -13.23 -2.28
CA HIS A 146 -6.95 -11.79 -2.35
C HIS A 146 -7.08 -11.27 -3.79
N THR A 147 -6.26 -11.74 -4.71
CA THR A 147 -6.30 -11.29 -6.11
C THR A 147 -7.64 -11.61 -6.78
N ALA A 148 -8.16 -12.82 -6.58
CA ALA A 148 -9.46 -13.23 -7.13
C ALA A 148 -10.61 -12.43 -6.49
N TYR A 149 -10.55 -12.22 -5.16
CA TYR A 149 -11.56 -11.45 -4.44
C TYR A 149 -11.58 -9.98 -4.90
N ILE A 150 -10.39 -9.34 -4.99
CA ILE A 150 -10.26 -7.96 -5.45
C ILE A 150 -10.74 -7.83 -6.90
N ARG A 151 -10.38 -8.77 -7.80
CA ARG A 151 -10.86 -8.73 -9.18
C ARG A 151 -12.38 -8.77 -9.23
N LYS A 152 -12.98 -9.71 -8.50
CA LYS A 152 -14.44 -9.79 -8.42
C LYS A 152 -15.06 -8.50 -7.88
N ALA A 153 -14.50 -7.92 -6.80
CA ALA A 153 -15.03 -6.69 -6.20
C ALA A 153 -14.95 -5.50 -7.17
N LEU A 154 -13.87 -5.38 -7.94
CA LEU A 154 -13.72 -4.36 -8.97
C LEU A 154 -14.73 -4.56 -10.10
N ASP A 155 -14.89 -5.77 -10.61
CA ASP A 155 -15.82 -6.10 -11.70
C ASP A 155 -17.27 -5.88 -11.30
N ASP A 156 -17.68 -6.29 -10.10
CA ASP A 156 -19.01 -6.06 -9.54
C ASP A 156 -19.35 -4.56 -9.42
N ASN A 157 -18.33 -3.69 -9.40
CA ASN A 157 -18.48 -2.22 -9.35
C ASN A 157 -18.24 -1.55 -10.72
N GLY A 158 -18.11 -2.32 -11.83
CA GLY A 158 -17.91 -1.79 -13.18
C GLY A 158 -16.49 -1.25 -13.42
N LEU A 159 -15.51 -1.61 -12.59
CA LEU A 159 -14.12 -1.14 -12.63
C LEU A 159 -13.22 -2.20 -13.33
N THR A 160 -13.65 -2.67 -14.48
CA THR A 160 -13.02 -3.79 -15.23
C THR A 160 -11.64 -3.47 -15.78
N ASP A 161 -11.37 -2.19 -16.04
CA ASP A 161 -10.11 -1.72 -16.63
C ASP A 161 -8.99 -1.50 -15.60
N VAL A 162 -9.31 -1.54 -14.30
CA VAL A 162 -8.33 -1.37 -13.23
C VAL A 162 -7.46 -2.63 -13.14
N LEU A 163 -6.16 -2.45 -13.27
CA LEU A 163 -5.20 -3.55 -13.24
C LEU A 163 -4.92 -4.00 -11.80
N ILE A 164 -4.50 -5.26 -11.64
CA ILE A 164 -4.04 -5.81 -10.36
C ILE A 164 -2.58 -6.23 -10.50
N MET A 165 -1.71 -5.63 -9.70
CA MET A 165 -0.29 -5.99 -9.59
C MET A 165 -0.05 -6.75 -8.29
N GLY A 166 -0.26 -8.07 -8.30
CA GLY A 166 -0.07 -8.92 -7.13
C GLY A 166 1.40 -9.05 -6.73
N TYR A 167 1.67 -8.96 -5.44
CA TYR A 167 2.95 -9.37 -4.88
C TYR A 167 2.99 -10.90 -4.83
N SER A 168 3.73 -11.54 -5.72
CA SER A 168 3.79 -13.01 -5.83
C SER A 168 4.70 -13.67 -4.79
N ALA A 169 5.66 -12.94 -4.24
CA ALA A 169 6.61 -13.46 -3.26
C ALA A 169 7.01 -12.36 -2.26
N LYS A 170 6.42 -12.36 -1.07
CA LYS A 170 6.77 -11.46 0.03
C LYS A 170 7.27 -12.26 1.21
N PHE A 171 8.57 -12.24 1.42
CA PHE A 171 9.22 -13.00 2.48
C PHE A 171 9.19 -12.25 3.82
N ALA A 172 9.00 -13.00 4.90
CA ALA A 172 9.16 -12.49 6.27
C ALA A 172 10.65 -12.28 6.57
N SER A 173 11.23 -11.18 6.08
CA SER A 173 12.66 -10.89 6.16
C SER A 173 12.98 -9.56 6.83
N GLY A 174 14.24 -9.40 7.25
CA GLY A 174 14.78 -8.15 7.79
C GLY A 174 14.81 -7.00 6.78
N TYR A 175 14.77 -7.27 5.48
CA TYR A 175 14.74 -6.25 4.43
C TYR A 175 13.51 -5.35 4.48
N TYR A 176 12.42 -5.79 5.12
CA TYR A 176 11.22 -4.97 5.34
C TYR A 176 11.29 -4.04 6.54
N ALA A 177 12.35 -4.10 7.36
CA ALA A 177 12.46 -3.24 8.54
C ALA A 177 12.42 -1.74 8.18
N PRO A 178 13.20 -1.24 7.20
CA PRO A 178 13.13 0.16 6.79
C PRO A 178 11.76 0.58 6.26
N PHE A 179 11.10 -0.31 5.50
CA PHE A 179 9.76 -0.03 4.98
C PHE A 179 8.70 0.04 6.10
N ARG A 180 8.78 -0.85 7.11
CA ARG A 180 7.88 -0.81 8.27
C ARG A 180 8.03 0.47 9.08
N ASP A 181 9.26 0.98 9.17
CA ASP A 181 9.57 2.26 9.78
C ASP A 181 8.94 3.40 8.97
N ALA A 182 9.17 3.42 7.65
CA ALA A 182 8.60 4.41 6.74
C ALA A 182 7.06 4.44 6.79
N ALA A 183 6.39 3.29 6.74
CA ALA A 183 4.94 3.16 6.68
C ALA A 183 4.26 3.14 8.07
N HIS A 184 5.02 3.25 9.16
CA HIS A 184 4.52 3.09 10.54
C HIS A 184 3.65 1.83 10.70
N SER A 185 4.04 0.72 10.05
CA SER A 185 3.27 -0.51 9.95
C SER A 185 3.89 -1.69 10.70
N ALA A 186 4.76 -1.42 11.68
CA ALA A 186 5.33 -2.47 12.52
C ALA A 186 4.25 -3.17 13.35
N PRO A 187 4.21 -4.52 13.38
CA PRO A 187 3.30 -5.27 14.24
C PRO A 187 3.50 -4.89 15.71
N GLN A 188 2.41 -4.66 16.43
CA GLN A 188 2.43 -4.35 17.87
C GLN A 188 2.61 -5.60 18.72
N PHE A 189 2.37 -6.79 18.18
CA PHE A 189 2.60 -8.08 18.81
C PHE A 189 2.93 -9.14 17.76
N GLY A 190 3.61 -10.23 18.16
CA GLY A 190 3.95 -11.33 17.25
C GLY A 190 4.83 -10.90 16.07
N ASP A 191 4.68 -11.60 14.96
CA ASP A 191 5.37 -11.34 13.70
C ASP A 191 4.46 -11.67 12.50
N ARG A 192 5.00 -11.62 11.29
CA ARG A 192 4.25 -11.87 10.03
C ARG A 192 4.52 -13.25 9.42
N ARG A 193 5.21 -14.15 10.13
CA ARG A 193 5.59 -15.47 9.60
C ARG A 193 4.41 -16.38 9.33
N THR A 194 3.27 -16.11 9.95
CA THR A 194 2.04 -16.90 9.77
C THR A 194 1.35 -16.66 8.42
N TYR A 195 1.66 -15.57 7.71
CA TYR A 195 1.05 -15.22 6.43
C TYR A 195 2.02 -14.67 5.38
N GLN A 196 3.27 -14.35 5.72
CA GLN A 196 4.33 -14.08 4.75
C GLN A 196 5.19 -15.32 4.52
N ILE A 197 5.79 -15.44 3.34
CA ILE A 197 6.63 -16.60 3.00
C ILE A 197 7.81 -16.67 3.95
N CYS A 198 7.97 -17.80 4.64
CA CYS A 198 9.13 -18.09 5.47
C CYS A 198 10.15 -18.86 4.62
N LEU A 199 11.36 -18.33 4.48
CA LEU A 199 12.41 -18.80 3.58
C LEU A 199 12.76 -20.29 3.73
N LEU A 200 12.60 -20.87 4.92
CA LEU A 200 13.05 -22.24 5.19
C LEU A 200 12.01 -23.33 4.91
N TYR A 201 10.71 -22.99 4.83
CA TYR A 201 9.66 -24.02 4.83
C TYR A 201 8.60 -23.86 3.73
N THR A 202 8.50 -22.71 3.08
CA THR A 202 7.39 -22.39 2.18
C THR A 202 7.78 -22.10 0.74
N SER A 203 9.07 -21.98 0.45
CA SER A 203 9.57 -21.77 -0.91
C SER A 203 10.76 -22.69 -1.15
N PRO A 204 10.56 -23.88 -1.74
CA PRO A 204 11.67 -24.72 -2.17
C PRO A 204 12.52 -23.95 -3.18
N SER A 205 13.77 -23.69 -2.83
CA SER A 205 14.75 -23.12 -3.72
C SER A 205 15.48 -24.26 -4.46
N PRO A 206 15.80 -24.10 -5.75
CA PRO A 206 16.63 -25.06 -6.45
C PRO A 206 18.07 -25.20 -5.88
N ARG A 207 18.37 -24.40 -4.85
CA ARG A 207 19.66 -24.39 -4.15
C ARG A 207 19.63 -25.07 -2.78
N ASP A 208 18.46 -25.54 -2.34
CA ASP A 208 18.28 -26.27 -1.07
C ASP A 208 18.33 -27.81 -1.33
#